data_5afa0550608eebb035e471dd460a5dff
#
_entry.id   5afa0550608eebb035e471dd460a5dff
#
_cell.length_a   1.000
_cell.length_b   1.000
_cell.length_c   1.000
_cell.angle_alpha   90.00
_cell.angle_beta   90.00
_cell.angle_gamma   90.00
#
_symmetry.space_group_name_H-M   'P 1'
#
loop_
_entity.id
_entity.type
_entity.pdbx_description
1 polymer ?
#
loop_
_entity_poly.entity_id
_entity_poly.type
_entity_poly.pdbx_seq_one_letter_code
_entity_poly.pdbx_strand_id
1 'polypeptide(L)'
;GWLPCLIAAMLGGAVLGAISGLLKSYCNVNEVISGIMLNWITLYLTNMLLTTVKEDTSPYTLVLSTTNPSALLPSLGIGALFDNNQYVGLALPLSLVMALLVWVVLGRTKFGYELKATGFNKNAAKYCGMAEKRNVILSLMISGALAGMGAALLYLTGYEPVSYTHLR
;
A
#
# COMPACT_ATOMS: atom_id res chain seq x y z
N GLY A 1 -10.98 -4.23 -14.81
CA GLY A 1 -11.12 -5.21 -13.73
C GLY A 1 -10.35 -4.77 -12.47
N TRP A 2 -10.81 -5.16 -11.33
CA TRP A 2 -10.22 -4.80 -10.02
C TRP A 2 -8.82 -5.36 -9.76
N LEU A 3 -8.48 -6.54 -10.32
CA LEU A 3 -7.17 -7.19 -10.16
C LEU A 3 -5.98 -6.33 -10.64
N PRO A 4 -5.95 -5.79 -11.88
CA PRO A 4 -4.85 -4.94 -12.30
C PRO A 4 -4.72 -3.66 -11.47
N CYS A 5 -5.82 -3.08 -10.99
CA CYS A 5 -5.76 -1.92 -10.10
C CYS A 5 -5.10 -2.26 -8.76
N LEU A 6 -5.42 -3.42 -8.20
CA LEU A 6 -4.82 -3.89 -6.95
C LEU A 6 -3.31 -4.15 -7.11
N ILE A 7 -2.90 -4.80 -8.20
CA ILE A 7 -1.48 -5.04 -8.49
C ILE A 7 -0.73 -3.72 -8.72
N ALA A 8 -1.32 -2.79 -9.46
CA ALA A 8 -0.72 -1.48 -9.69
C ALA A 8 -0.53 -0.69 -8.40
N ALA A 9 -1.51 -0.72 -7.49
CA ALA A 9 -1.41 -0.06 -6.19
C ALA A 9 -0.35 -0.72 -5.28
N MET A 10 -0.25 -2.04 -5.30
CA MET A 10 0.81 -2.76 -4.59
C MET A 10 2.21 -2.38 -5.12
N LEU A 11 2.36 -2.31 -6.45
CA LEU A 11 3.63 -1.91 -7.08
C LEU A 11 3.97 -0.45 -6.76
N GLY A 12 3.00 0.46 -6.83
CA GLY A 12 3.20 1.86 -6.46
C GLY A 12 3.66 2.02 -5.01
N GLY A 13 2.99 1.33 -4.08
CA GLY A 13 3.38 1.29 -2.68
C GLY A 13 4.76 0.66 -2.46
N ALA A 14 5.09 -0.43 -3.18
CA ALA A 14 6.40 -1.06 -3.14
C ALA A 14 7.52 -0.12 -3.59
N VAL A 15 7.29 0.65 -4.66
CA VAL A 15 8.28 1.63 -5.17
C VAL A 15 8.54 2.71 -4.12
N LEU A 16 7.50 3.29 -3.53
CA LEU A 16 7.66 4.30 -2.46
C LEU A 16 8.38 3.73 -1.23
N GLY A 17 8.03 2.50 -0.84
CA GLY A 17 8.71 1.79 0.23
C GLY A 17 10.18 1.51 -0.10
N ALA A 18 10.49 1.14 -1.35
CA ALA A 18 11.85 0.93 -1.81
C ALA A 18 12.69 2.22 -1.77
N ILE A 19 12.13 3.35 -2.19
CA ILE A 19 12.80 4.66 -2.12
C ILE A 19 13.13 5.00 -0.66
N SER A 20 12.17 4.86 0.25
CA SER A 20 12.39 5.06 1.69
C SER A 20 13.48 4.12 2.23
N GLY A 21 13.45 2.85 1.82
CA GLY A 21 14.44 1.83 2.19
C GLY A 21 15.85 2.14 1.69
N LEU A 22 15.97 2.65 0.47
CA LEU A 22 17.24 3.09 -0.11
C LEU A 22 17.81 4.28 0.66
N LEU A 23 17.01 5.30 0.95
CA LEU A 23 17.43 6.46 1.74
C LEU A 23 17.92 6.03 3.13
N LYS A 24 17.22 5.12 3.78
CA LYS A 24 17.62 4.58 5.09
C LYS A 24 18.91 3.78 5.00
N SER A 25 19.02 2.90 4.02
CA SER A 25 20.11 1.92 3.94
C SER A 25 21.44 2.52 3.44
N TYR A 26 21.39 3.49 2.52
CA TYR A 26 22.58 4.08 1.91
C TYR A 26 22.91 5.47 2.45
N CYS A 27 21.90 6.31 2.66
CA CYS A 27 22.10 7.68 3.14
C CYS A 27 22.01 7.79 4.67
N ASN A 28 21.63 6.71 5.35
CA ASN A 28 21.46 6.67 6.81
C ASN A 28 20.49 7.75 7.35
N VAL A 29 19.56 8.19 6.50
CA VAL A 29 18.55 9.19 6.83
C VAL A 29 17.55 8.59 7.82
N ASN A 30 17.04 9.42 8.72
CA ASN A 30 15.98 8.99 9.63
C ASN A 30 14.71 8.67 8.83
N GLU A 31 14.19 7.44 9.00
CA GLU A 31 13.01 6.96 8.28
C GLU A 31 11.76 7.78 8.53
N VAL A 32 11.64 8.41 9.70
CA VAL A 32 10.49 9.26 10.05
C VAL A 32 10.50 10.52 9.20
N ILE A 33 11.66 11.17 9.09
CA ILE A 33 11.81 12.41 8.30
C ILE A 33 11.59 12.11 6.81
N SER A 34 12.23 11.05 6.29
CA SER A 34 12.05 10.64 4.88
C SER A 34 10.61 10.24 4.59
N GLY A 35 9.93 9.59 5.53
CA GLY A 35 8.53 9.22 5.40
C GLY A 35 7.60 10.43 5.31
N ILE A 36 7.79 11.43 6.16
CA ILE A 36 7.01 12.68 6.13
C ILE A 36 7.22 13.41 4.79
N MET A 37 8.48 13.54 4.35
CA MET A 37 8.79 14.20 3.07
C MET A 37 8.19 13.46 1.88
N LEU A 38 8.35 12.13 1.81
CA LEU A 38 7.77 11.31 0.75
C LEU A 38 6.24 11.37 0.74
N ASN A 39 5.60 11.42 1.90
CA ASN A 39 4.15 11.57 2.00
C ASN A 39 3.67 12.87 1.34
N TRP A 40 4.29 14.00 1.65
CA TRP A 40 3.95 15.29 1.02
C TRP A 40 4.22 15.31 -0.48
N ILE A 41 5.38 14.79 -0.90
CA ILE A 41 5.73 14.69 -2.33
C ILE A 41 4.69 13.84 -3.08
N THR A 42 4.33 12.68 -2.53
CA THR A 42 3.34 11.78 -3.13
C THR A 42 1.98 12.44 -3.20
N LEU A 43 1.55 13.16 -2.16
CA LEU A 43 0.28 13.87 -2.12
C LEU A 43 0.20 14.93 -3.22
N TYR A 44 1.22 15.79 -3.35
CA TYR A 44 1.26 16.80 -4.39
C TYR A 44 1.35 16.20 -5.79
N LEU A 45 2.16 15.16 -5.97
CA LEU A 45 2.28 14.45 -7.25
C LEU A 45 0.94 13.82 -7.66
N THR A 46 0.25 13.18 -6.74
CA THR A 46 -1.07 12.59 -6.98
C THR A 46 -2.09 13.66 -7.34
N ASN A 47 -2.12 14.78 -6.62
CA ASN A 47 -3.01 15.89 -6.94
C ASN A 47 -2.71 16.47 -8.33
N MET A 48 -1.44 16.64 -8.69
CA MET A 48 -1.04 17.11 -10.02
C MET A 48 -1.51 16.15 -11.13
N LEU A 49 -1.36 14.85 -10.94
CA LEU A 49 -1.82 13.84 -11.89
C LEU A 49 -3.35 13.82 -11.99
N LEU A 50 -4.05 13.90 -10.87
CA LEU A 50 -5.52 13.92 -10.86
C LEU A 50 -6.09 15.16 -11.54
N THR A 51 -5.47 16.33 -11.39
CA THR A 51 -5.90 17.55 -12.08
C THR A 51 -5.71 17.46 -13.61
N THR A 52 -4.72 16.69 -14.07
CA THR A 52 -4.50 16.45 -15.51
C THR A 52 -5.53 15.49 -16.11
N VAL A 53 -6.06 14.57 -15.30
CA VAL A 53 -7.06 13.57 -15.73
C VAL A 53 -8.50 14.02 -15.48
N LYS A 54 -8.67 15.12 -14.74
CA LYS A 54 -9.99 15.66 -14.36
C LYS A 54 -10.75 16.17 -15.59
N GLU A 55 -12.01 15.77 -15.75
CA GLU A 55 -12.94 16.41 -16.67
C GLU A 55 -13.26 17.84 -16.19
N ASP A 56 -13.19 18.81 -17.11
CA ASP A 56 -13.35 20.25 -16.83
C ASP A 56 -14.73 20.65 -16.24
N THR A 57 -15.68 19.74 -16.21
CA THR A 57 -17.07 20.00 -15.82
C THR A 57 -17.42 19.60 -14.40
N SER A 58 -16.58 18.87 -13.68
CA SER A 58 -16.87 18.41 -12.31
C SER A 58 -15.84 18.90 -11.30
N PRO A 59 -16.27 19.61 -10.23
CA PRO A 59 -15.38 20.00 -9.12
C PRO A 59 -14.96 18.82 -8.24
N TYR A 60 -15.51 17.63 -8.49
CA TYR A 60 -15.27 16.42 -7.72
C TYR A 60 -14.27 15.50 -8.43
N THR A 61 -13.51 14.72 -7.65
CA THR A 61 -12.71 13.62 -8.18
C THR A 61 -13.62 12.63 -8.90
N LEU A 62 -13.15 12.06 -10.02
CA LEU A 62 -13.88 11.03 -10.76
C LEU A 62 -14.30 9.89 -9.83
N VAL A 63 -15.60 9.69 -9.70
CA VAL A 63 -16.18 8.62 -8.90
C VAL A 63 -15.96 7.31 -9.63
N LEU A 64 -15.28 6.35 -9.01
CA LEU A 64 -14.92 5.08 -9.63
C LEU A 64 -16.16 4.28 -10.06
N SER A 65 -17.24 4.38 -9.31
CA SER A 65 -18.52 3.71 -9.59
C SER A 65 -19.17 4.18 -10.89
N THR A 66 -18.99 5.45 -11.28
CA THR A 66 -19.55 6.01 -12.53
C THR A 66 -18.62 5.83 -13.72
N THR A 67 -17.30 5.91 -13.49
CA THR A 67 -16.31 5.86 -14.57
C THR A 67 -15.99 4.42 -14.99
N ASN A 68 -15.95 3.48 -14.05
CA ASN A 68 -15.59 2.10 -14.35
C ASN A 68 -16.22 1.10 -13.35
N PRO A 69 -17.51 0.80 -13.44
CA PRO A 69 -18.21 -0.08 -12.51
C PRO A 69 -17.62 -1.50 -12.46
N SER A 70 -16.93 -1.95 -13.52
CA SER A 70 -16.24 -3.24 -13.55
C SER A 70 -14.94 -3.28 -12.74
N ALA A 71 -14.48 -2.14 -12.21
CA ALA A 71 -13.33 -2.06 -11.31
C ALA A 71 -13.70 -2.24 -9.84
N LEU A 72 -14.99 -2.14 -9.50
CA LEU A 72 -15.46 -2.39 -8.14
C LEU A 72 -15.31 -3.87 -7.75
N LEU A 73 -15.00 -4.12 -6.49
CA LEU A 73 -14.94 -5.47 -5.96
C LEU A 73 -16.32 -6.13 -5.98
N PRO A 74 -16.43 -7.37 -6.49
CA PRO A 74 -17.70 -8.10 -6.46
C PRO A 74 -18.11 -8.37 -5.00
N SER A 75 -19.36 -8.07 -4.67
CA SER A 75 -19.96 -8.45 -3.40
C SER A 75 -20.24 -9.95 -3.44
N LEU A 76 -19.39 -10.78 -2.83
CA LEU A 76 -19.54 -12.24 -2.76
C LEU A 76 -20.71 -12.73 -1.88
N GLY A 77 -21.71 -11.90 -1.64
CA GLY A 77 -22.85 -12.25 -0.75
C GLY A 77 -22.49 -12.27 0.73
N ILE A 78 -21.23 -11.96 1.10
CA ILE A 78 -20.79 -11.89 2.49
C ILE A 78 -21.48 -10.73 3.23
N GLY A 79 -21.91 -9.71 2.50
CA GLY A 79 -22.72 -8.61 3.03
C GLY A 79 -24.01 -9.07 3.72
N ALA A 80 -24.58 -10.19 3.29
CA ALA A 80 -25.79 -10.78 3.92
C ALA A 80 -25.55 -11.25 5.35
N LEU A 81 -24.32 -11.61 5.71
CA LEU A 81 -23.91 -11.98 7.08
C LEU A 81 -23.66 -10.77 7.99
N PHE A 82 -23.50 -9.56 7.41
CA PHE A 82 -23.21 -8.31 8.11
C PHE A 82 -24.21 -7.22 7.77
N ASP A 83 -25.50 -7.50 7.97
CA ASP A 83 -26.60 -6.53 7.81
C ASP A 83 -26.62 -5.83 6.43
N ASN A 84 -26.28 -6.57 5.38
CA ASN A 84 -26.24 -6.12 3.99
C ASN A 84 -25.34 -4.90 3.74
N ASN A 85 -24.26 -4.76 4.52
CA ASN A 85 -23.32 -3.66 4.41
C ASN A 85 -22.51 -3.80 3.12
N GLN A 86 -22.68 -2.87 2.18
CA GLN A 86 -22.03 -2.90 0.87
C GLN A 86 -20.50 -2.74 0.93
N TYR A 87 -19.95 -2.35 2.08
CA TYR A 87 -18.51 -2.25 2.31
C TYR A 87 -17.86 -3.59 2.70
N VAL A 88 -18.67 -4.57 3.11
CA VAL A 88 -18.20 -5.90 3.48
C VAL A 88 -18.33 -6.82 2.26
N GLY A 89 -17.32 -6.78 1.41
CA GLY A 89 -17.22 -7.61 0.21
C GLY A 89 -15.98 -8.51 0.23
N LEU A 90 -15.44 -8.78 -0.94
CA LEU A 90 -14.21 -9.57 -1.16
C LEU A 90 -12.99 -8.99 -0.43
N ALA A 91 -13.00 -7.73 0.00
CA ALA A 91 -11.89 -7.07 0.68
C ALA A 91 -11.55 -7.74 2.01
N LEU A 92 -12.55 -8.16 2.80
CA LEU A 92 -12.34 -8.76 4.11
C LEU A 92 -11.62 -10.12 4.02
N PRO A 93 -12.08 -11.13 3.26
CA PRO A 93 -11.36 -12.39 3.13
C PRO A 93 -9.99 -12.21 2.48
N LEU A 94 -9.84 -11.28 1.54
CA LEU A 94 -8.56 -11.01 0.89
C LEU A 94 -7.54 -10.43 1.88
N SER A 95 -7.96 -9.53 2.77
CA SER A 95 -7.09 -8.98 3.81
C SER A 95 -6.64 -10.05 4.81
N LEU A 96 -7.53 -10.98 5.18
CA LEU A 96 -7.20 -12.12 6.04
C LEU A 96 -6.19 -13.06 5.40
N VAL A 97 -6.37 -13.38 4.11
CA VAL A 97 -5.43 -14.22 3.36
C VAL A 97 -4.05 -13.56 3.30
N MET A 98 -4.00 -12.24 3.06
CA MET A 98 -2.73 -11.52 3.04
C MET A 98 -2.07 -11.45 4.43
N ALA A 99 -2.83 -11.29 5.51
CA ALA A 99 -2.30 -11.33 6.87
C ALA A 99 -1.71 -12.71 7.19
N LEU A 100 -2.38 -13.78 6.78
CA LEU A 100 -1.90 -15.17 6.91
C LEU A 100 -0.61 -15.39 6.09
N LEU A 101 -0.56 -14.90 4.85
CA LEU A 101 0.63 -14.96 4.00
C LEU A 101 1.84 -14.28 4.66
N VAL A 102 1.65 -13.05 5.16
CA VAL A 102 2.69 -12.30 5.85
C VAL A 102 3.16 -13.04 7.11
N TRP A 103 2.22 -13.60 7.88
CA TRP A 103 2.55 -14.38 9.07
C TRP A 103 3.39 -15.61 8.74
N VAL A 104 3.03 -16.36 7.69
CA VAL A 104 3.80 -17.54 7.22
C VAL A 104 5.19 -17.10 6.72
N VAL A 105 5.27 -16.04 5.90
CA VAL A 105 6.54 -15.54 5.38
C VAL A 105 7.48 -15.12 6.50
N LEU A 106 6.99 -14.35 7.49
CA LEU A 106 7.79 -13.89 8.62
C LEU A 106 8.13 -15.00 9.62
N GLY A 107 7.25 -16.00 9.78
CA GLY A 107 7.41 -17.06 10.78
C GLY A 107 8.13 -18.30 10.27
N ARG A 108 7.99 -18.64 8.99
CA ARG A 108 8.36 -19.94 8.44
C ARG A 108 9.39 -19.87 7.31
N THR A 109 9.86 -18.70 6.88
CA THR A 109 10.84 -18.59 5.80
C THR A 109 12.20 -18.10 6.29
N LYS A 110 13.26 -18.43 5.54
CA LYS A 110 14.62 -17.90 5.73
C LYS A 110 14.63 -16.37 5.72
N PHE A 111 13.85 -15.79 4.82
CA PHE A 111 13.73 -14.34 4.68
C PHE A 111 13.17 -13.68 5.94
N GLY A 112 12.11 -14.24 6.53
CA GLY A 112 11.55 -13.75 7.79
C GLY A 112 12.54 -13.86 8.96
N TYR A 113 13.34 -14.92 8.98
CA TYR A 113 14.40 -15.07 9.98
C TYR A 113 15.48 -14.00 9.83
N GLU A 114 15.99 -13.77 8.61
CA GLU A 114 16.97 -12.74 8.33
C GLU A 114 16.47 -11.33 8.68
N LEU A 115 15.18 -11.03 8.39
CA LEU A 115 14.55 -9.77 8.76
C LEU A 115 14.52 -9.58 10.28
N LYS A 116 14.09 -10.59 11.03
CA LYS A 116 14.06 -10.55 12.50
C LYS A 116 15.47 -10.38 13.08
N ALA A 117 16.44 -11.15 12.60
CA ALA A 117 17.83 -11.07 13.05
C ALA A 117 18.42 -9.67 12.79
N THR A 118 18.18 -9.09 11.60
CA THR A 118 18.62 -7.73 11.25
C THR A 118 17.92 -6.68 12.13
N GLY A 119 16.65 -6.91 12.50
CA GLY A 119 15.90 -6.02 13.38
C GLY A 119 16.40 -6.01 14.82
N PHE A 120 16.83 -7.16 15.34
CA PHE A 120 17.39 -7.25 16.69
C PHE A 120 18.77 -6.61 16.82
N ASN A 121 19.67 -6.92 15.90
CA ASN A 121 21.03 -6.35 15.90
C ASN A 121 21.62 -6.36 14.51
N LYS A 122 21.69 -5.19 13.89
CA LYS A 122 22.26 -5.00 12.54
C LYS A 122 23.72 -5.46 12.44
N ASN A 123 24.53 -5.14 13.46
CA ASN A 123 25.93 -5.48 13.47
C ASN A 123 26.15 -6.99 13.57
N ALA A 124 25.43 -7.65 14.48
CA ALA A 124 25.49 -9.11 14.61
C ALA A 124 25.05 -9.81 13.32
N ALA A 125 23.96 -9.36 12.68
CA ALA A 125 23.48 -9.90 11.40
C ALA A 125 24.55 -9.77 10.30
N LYS A 126 25.26 -8.64 10.25
CA LYS A 126 26.35 -8.40 9.30
C LYS A 126 27.54 -9.36 9.53
N TYR A 127 27.93 -9.60 10.78
CA TYR A 127 28.99 -10.56 11.10
C TYR A 127 28.59 -12.01 10.75
N CYS A 128 27.31 -12.33 10.81
CA CYS A 128 26.77 -13.62 10.36
C CYS A 128 26.63 -13.73 8.83
N GLY A 129 27.11 -12.75 8.05
CA GLY A 129 27.04 -12.76 6.59
C GLY A 129 25.68 -12.41 6.00
N MET A 130 24.74 -11.89 6.79
CA MET A 130 23.44 -11.45 6.30
C MET A 130 23.53 -10.08 5.62
N ALA A 131 22.81 -9.91 4.52
CA ALA A 131 22.79 -8.65 3.77
C ALA A 131 21.87 -7.63 4.43
N GLU A 132 22.36 -6.94 5.50
CA GLU A 132 21.55 -6.00 6.30
C GLU A 132 20.84 -4.94 5.46
N LYS A 133 21.57 -4.32 4.51
CA LYS A 133 21.03 -3.25 3.65
C LYS A 133 19.88 -3.75 2.81
N ARG A 134 20.02 -4.92 2.19
CA ARG A 134 18.98 -5.54 1.39
C ARG A 134 17.75 -5.87 2.24
N ASN A 135 17.95 -6.38 3.45
CA ASN A 135 16.87 -6.73 4.36
C ASN A 135 16.06 -5.50 4.78
N VAL A 136 16.72 -4.37 5.05
CA VAL A 136 16.04 -3.11 5.36
C VAL A 136 15.21 -2.61 4.16
N ILE A 137 15.78 -2.62 2.96
CA ILE A 137 15.07 -2.17 1.75
C ILE A 137 13.86 -3.08 1.48
N LEU A 138 14.03 -4.40 1.52
CA LEU A 138 12.95 -5.35 1.27
C LEU A 138 11.84 -5.25 2.31
N SER A 139 12.20 -5.03 3.58
CA SER A 139 11.22 -4.82 4.66
C SER A 139 10.30 -3.62 4.37
N LEU A 140 10.90 -2.47 4.03
CA LEU A 140 10.14 -1.25 3.72
C LEU A 140 9.37 -1.37 2.39
N MET A 141 9.93 -2.07 1.41
CA MET A 141 9.25 -2.34 0.14
C MET A 141 8.00 -3.20 0.34
N ILE A 142 8.09 -4.28 1.13
CA ILE A 142 6.94 -5.15 1.44
C ILE A 142 5.90 -4.39 2.26
N SER A 143 6.33 -3.60 3.24
CA SER A 143 5.43 -2.75 4.03
C SER A 143 4.67 -1.75 3.14
N GLY A 144 5.38 -1.10 2.21
CA GLY A 144 4.78 -0.20 1.23
C GLY A 144 3.80 -0.90 0.29
N ALA A 145 4.13 -2.12 -0.18
CA ALA A 145 3.23 -2.92 -1.00
C ALA A 145 1.92 -3.28 -0.27
N LEU A 146 2.02 -3.66 1.00
CA LEU A 146 0.86 -3.97 1.83
C LEU A 146 0.00 -2.73 2.10
N ALA A 147 0.63 -1.58 2.35
CA ALA A 147 -0.08 -0.31 2.50
C ALA A 147 -0.82 0.09 1.21
N GLY A 148 -0.16 -0.05 0.05
CA GLY A 148 -0.78 0.19 -1.25
C GLY A 148 -1.95 -0.74 -1.53
N MET A 149 -1.84 -2.01 -1.15
CA MET A 149 -2.96 -2.96 -1.23
C MET A 149 -4.13 -2.56 -0.32
N GLY A 150 -3.85 -2.17 0.93
CA GLY A 150 -4.89 -1.71 1.86
C GLY A 150 -5.64 -0.49 1.33
N ALA A 151 -4.92 0.48 0.77
CA ALA A 151 -5.52 1.65 0.13
C ALA A 151 -6.38 1.24 -1.09
N ALA A 152 -5.89 0.34 -1.95
CA ALA A 152 -6.64 -0.15 -3.10
C ALA A 152 -7.93 -0.86 -2.67
N LEU A 153 -7.86 -1.72 -1.66
CA LEU A 153 -9.04 -2.40 -1.14
C LEU A 153 -10.09 -1.40 -0.62
N LEU A 154 -9.65 -0.36 0.08
CA LEU A 154 -10.54 0.69 0.57
C LEU A 154 -11.26 1.42 -0.57
N TYR A 155 -10.51 1.84 -1.61
CA TYR A 155 -11.08 2.53 -2.76
C TYR A 155 -11.97 1.62 -3.63
N LEU A 156 -11.59 0.36 -3.83
CA LEU A 156 -12.32 -0.59 -4.65
C LEU A 156 -13.60 -1.12 -3.97
N THR A 157 -13.77 -0.93 -2.66
CA THR A 157 -15.05 -1.20 -1.97
C THR A 157 -16.09 -0.10 -2.19
N GLY A 158 -15.76 0.97 -2.91
CA GLY A 158 -16.67 2.09 -3.15
C GLY A 158 -16.70 3.12 -2.01
N TYR A 159 -15.79 3.02 -1.04
CA TYR A 159 -15.58 4.08 -0.06
C TYR A 159 -14.83 5.23 -0.73
N GLU A 160 -15.56 6.23 -1.14
CA GLU A 160 -15.02 7.42 -1.76
C GLU A 160 -14.96 8.54 -0.71
N PRO A 161 -13.78 8.83 -0.13
CA PRO A 161 -13.62 10.04 0.64
C PRO A 161 -13.76 11.21 -0.33
N VAL A 162 -14.80 12.01 -0.15
CA VAL A 162 -15.01 13.25 -0.91
C VAL A 162 -13.89 14.21 -0.54
N SER A 163 -12.85 14.22 -1.34
CA SER A 163 -11.77 15.20 -1.20
C SER A 163 -12.28 16.52 -1.80
N TYR A 164 -12.77 17.41 -0.95
CA TYR A 164 -13.01 18.79 -1.35
C TYR A 164 -11.64 19.45 -1.54
N THR A 165 -11.13 19.46 -2.74
CA THR A 165 -10.03 20.34 -3.09
C THR A 165 -10.57 21.76 -3.17
N HIS A 166 -10.69 22.42 -2.02
CA HIS A 166 -10.75 23.87 -1.98
C HIS A 166 -9.39 24.42 -2.37
N LEU A 167 -9.15 24.51 -3.66
CA LEU A 167 -8.13 25.37 -4.23
C LEU A 167 -8.85 26.59 -4.78
N ARG A 168 -8.89 27.62 -3.97
CA ARG A 168 -8.95 29.01 -4.45
C ARG A 168 -7.58 29.43 -4.87
#